data_aa93cca00f8dd7f4eee8162adaa49db5
#
_entry.id   aa93cca00f8dd7f4eee8162adaa49db5
#
_cell.length_a   1.000
_cell.length_b   1.000
_cell.length_c   1.000
_cell.angle_alpha   90.00
_cell.angle_beta   90.00
_cell.angle_gamma   90.00
#
_symmetry.space_group_name_H-M   'P 1'
#
loop_
_entity.id
_entity.type
_entity.pdbx_description
1 polymer ?
#
loop_
_entity_poly.entity_id
_entity_poly.type
_entity_poly.pdbx_seq_one_letter_code
_entity_poly.pdbx_strand_id
1 'polypeptide(L)'
;MIKRSQWTTGAAVCLIALGAHAQGTPSPADMQRGMEIMQKQMAVMSPELVEKAKALSPEIKQFLAKVAMRHERRSDTLTLVQVMHEIMAEHQMIGTAIATDNGPMAADAARRLAFHRLPRGGMLPYLPLEKVTTESLSVLPSMEIAVEGSAMKIAEAAEKGDMAAAAHHYGDMTAGCVACHMHFRGQPGASAYMPRLKK
;
A
#
# COMPACT_ATOMS: atom_id res chain seq x y z
N MET A 1 -61.26 34.08 -4.06
CA MET A 1 -60.11 34.60 -4.81
C MET A 1 -58.84 34.18 -4.10
N ILE A 2 -58.20 33.10 -4.58
CA ILE A 2 -56.97 32.57 -4.01
C ILE A 2 -55.85 32.82 -5.04
N LYS A 3 -54.86 33.70 -4.71
CA LYS A 3 -53.70 33.97 -5.54
C LYS A 3 -52.71 32.80 -5.47
N ARG A 4 -52.49 32.13 -6.60
CA ARG A 4 -51.41 31.17 -6.76
C ARG A 4 -50.07 31.89 -6.89
N SER A 5 -49.17 31.70 -5.94
CA SER A 5 -47.78 32.10 -6.02
C SER A 5 -47.02 31.05 -6.82
N GLN A 6 -46.40 31.45 -7.95
CA GLN A 6 -45.52 30.62 -8.76
C GLN A 6 -44.12 30.66 -8.14
N TRP A 7 -43.64 29.50 -7.66
CA TRP A 7 -42.24 29.31 -7.22
C TRP A 7 -41.47 28.79 -8.44
N THR A 8 -40.61 29.64 -8.95
CA THR A 8 -39.60 29.23 -9.95
C THR A 8 -38.45 28.55 -9.24
N THR A 9 -38.38 27.24 -9.31
CA THR A 9 -37.24 26.45 -8.89
C THR A 9 -36.11 26.58 -9.87
N GLY A 10 -35.14 27.42 -9.54
CA GLY A 10 -33.85 27.46 -10.22
C GLY A 10 -33.01 26.25 -9.79
N ALA A 11 -32.91 25.24 -10.64
CA ALA A 11 -31.99 24.15 -10.45
C ALA A 11 -30.56 24.62 -10.74
N ALA A 12 -29.79 24.90 -9.69
CA ALA A 12 -28.35 25.10 -9.81
C ALA A 12 -27.71 23.71 -9.98
N VAL A 13 -27.31 23.40 -11.21
CA VAL A 13 -26.49 22.22 -11.52
C VAL A 13 -25.07 22.52 -11.06
N CYS A 14 -24.72 22.07 -9.85
CA CYS A 14 -23.32 21.98 -9.42
C CYS A 14 -22.63 20.87 -10.21
N LEU A 15 -21.91 21.23 -11.25
CA LEU A 15 -20.92 20.36 -11.90
C LEU A 15 -19.77 20.12 -10.91
N ILE A 16 -19.87 19.06 -10.13
CA ILE A 16 -18.74 18.53 -9.38
C ILE A 16 -17.81 17.88 -10.41
N ALA A 17 -16.76 18.59 -10.79
CA ALA A 17 -15.66 18.03 -11.54
C ALA A 17 -15.01 16.94 -10.67
N LEU A 18 -15.38 15.68 -10.90
CA LEU A 18 -14.65 14.53 -10.43
C LEU A 18 -13.26 14.59 -11.05
N GLY A 19 -12.32 15.13 -10.30
CA GLY A 19 -10.90 15.04 -10.61
C GLY A 19 -10.46 13.59 -10.54
N ALA A 20 -10.64 12.87 -11.66
CA ALA A 20 -9.93 11.63 -11.88
C ALA A 20 -8.44 11.99 -11.83
N HIS A 21 -7.77 11.61 -10.75
CA HIS A 21 -6.31 11.62 -10.68
C HIS A 21 -5.86 10.58 -11.72
N ALA A 22 -5.75 11.03 -12.98
CA ALA A 22 -5.05 10.30 -14.01
C ALA A 22 -3.64 10.07 -13.46
N GLN A 23 -3.31 8.81 -13.21
CA GLN A 23 -1.94 8.41 -12.91
C GLN A 23 -1.15 8.61 -14.20
N GLY A 24 -0.69 9.85 -14.41
CA GLY A 24 0.13 10.23 -15.56
C GLY A 24 1.39 9.36 -15.58
N THR A 25 1.88 9.06 -16.77
CA THR A 25 3.20 8.45 -16.96
C THR A 25 4.22 9.25 -16.15
N PRO A 26 5.09 8.61 -15.32
CA PRO A 26 6.07 9.33 -14.53
C PRO A 26 6.93 10.25 -15.41
N SER A 27 7.20 11.45 -14.96
CA SER A 27 8.09 12.36 -15.69
C SER A 27 9.51 11.80 -15.75
N PRO A 28 10.36 12.22 -16.70
CA PRO A 28 11.77 11.82 -16.71
C PRO A 28 12.49 12.12 -15.39
N ALA A 29 12.14 13.23 -14.73
CA ALA A 29 12.68 13.59 -13.42
C ALA A 29 12.24 12.62 -12.31
N ASP A 30 10.98 12.16 -12.34
CA ASP A 30 10.49 11.15 -11.38
C ASP A 30 11.17 9.80 -11.60
N MET A 31 11.38 9.41 -12.85
CA MET A 31 12.12 8.19 -13.17
C MET A 31 13.57 8.25 -12.68
N GLN A 32 14.25 9.37 -12.87
CA GLN A 32 15.60 9.57 -12.37
C GLN A 32 15.64 9.49 -10.85
N ARG A 33 14.73 10.17 -10.15
CA ARG A 33 14.60 10.09 -8.69
C ARG A 33 14.34 8.66 -8.20
N GLY A 34 13.48 7.91 -8.89
CA GLY A 34 13.22 6.50 -8.59
C GLY A 34 14.48 5.64 -8.72
N MET A 35 15.28 5.85 -9.77
CA MET A 35 16.55 5.14 -9.97
C MET A 35 17.57 5.48 -8.88
N GLU A 36 17.69 6.74 -8.47
CA GLU A 36 18.58 7.16 -7.37
C GLU A 36 18.19 6.49 -6.04
N ILE A 37 16.88 6.39 -5.76
CA ILE A 37 16.38 5.70 -4.58
C ILE A 37 16.73 4.21 -4.65
N MET A 38 16.52 3.57 -5.80
CA MET A 38 16.89 2.17 -5.98
C MET A 38 18.39 1.92 -5.83
N GLN A 39 19.25 2.80 -6.33
CA GLN A 39 20.70 2.71 -6.12
C GLN A 39 21.07 2.76 -4.64
N LYS A 40 20.48 3.70 -3.88
CA LYS A 40 20.68 3.78 -2.43
C LYS A 40 20.20 2.51 -1.71
N GLN A 41 19.08 1.94 -2.13
CA GLN A 41 18.60 0.67 -1.58
C GLN A 41 19.54 -0.49 -1.90
N MET A 42 20.05 -0.57 -3.13
CA MET A 42 20.98 -1.62 -3.52
C MET A 42 22.33 -1.53 -2.78
N ALA A 43 22.77 -0.34 -2.38
CA ALA A 43 24.04 -0.17 -1.67
C ALA A 43 24.11 -0.91 -0.32
N VAL A 44 22.95 -1.27 0.27
CA VAL A 44 22.88 -2.01 1.54
C VAL A 44 22.53 -3.50 1.35
N MET A 45 22.44 -3.97 0.10
CA MET A 45 22.16 -5.36 -0.26
C MET A 45 23.45 -6.18 -0.35
N SER A 46 23.36 -7.49 -0.14
CA SER A 46 24.46 -8.40 -0.43
C SER A 46 24.77 -8.45 -1.95
N PRO A 47 26.00 -8.74 -2.38
CA PRO A 47 26.33 -8.84 -3.79
C PRO A 47 25.45 -9.81 -4.57
N GLU A 48 25.10 -10.96 -3.97
CA GLU A 48 24.23 -11.96 -4.58
C GLU A 48 22.80 -11.42 -4.81
N LEU A 49 22.24 -10.68 -3.85
CA LEU A 49 20.94 -10.06 -3.98
C LEU A 49 20.95 -8.95 -5.04
N VAL A 50 22.03 -8.18 -5.12
CA VAL A 50 22.21 -7.15 -6.16
C VAL A 50 22.17 -7.78 -7.56
N GLU A 51 22.86 -8.91 -7.79
CA GLU A 51 22.83 -9.59 -9.08
C GLU A 51 21.41 -10.11 -9.42
N LYS A 52 20.69 -10.67 -8.44
CA LYS A 52 19.29 -11.05 -8.65
C LYS A 52 18.40 -9.84 -8.96
N ALA A 53 18.56 -8.73 -8.25
CA ALA A 53 17.80 -7.51 -8.50
C ALA A 53 18.08 -6.93 -9.90
N LYS A 54 19.34 -6.99 -10.37
CA LYS A 54 19.72 -6.61 -11.74
C LYS A 54 19.09 -7.51 -12.80
N ALA A 55 18.90 -8.79 -12.52
CA ALA A 55 18.33 -9.77 -13.44
C ALA A 55 16.80 -9.69 -13.56
N LEU A 56 16.11 -8.91 -12.70
CA LEU A 56 14.65 -8.71 -12.77
C LEU A 56 14.26 -8.04 -14.09
N SER A 57 13.04 -8.33 -14.56
CA SER A 57 12.49 -7.71 -15.77
C SER A 57 12.35 -6.20 -15.63
N PRO A 58 12.34 -5.46 -16.75
CA PRO A 58 12.12 -4.01 -16.73
C PRO A 58 10.82 -3.61 -16.04
N GLU A 59 9.74 -4.37 -16.22
CA GLU A 59 8.42 -4.11 -15.65
C GLU A 59 8.46 -4.18 -14.12
N ILE A 60 9.12 -5.22 -13.56
CA ILE A 60 9.27 -5.36 -12.11
C ILE A 60 10.16 -4.25 -11.55
N LYS A 61 11.24 -3.89 -12.23
CA LYS A 61 12.09 -2.76 -11.82
C LYS A 61 11.32 -1.44 -11.81
N GLN A 62 10.51 -1.19 -12.85
CA GLN A 62 9.66 0.01 -12.92
C GLN A 62 8.62 0.02 -11.79
N PHE A 63 7.99 -1.12 -11.53
CA PHE A 63 7.05 -1.25 -10.42
C PHE A 63 7.72 -0.92 -9.07
N LEU A 64 8.87 -1.53 -8.78
CA LEU A 64 9.62 -1.28 -7.54
C LEU A 64 10.06 0.19 -7.43
N ALA A 65 10.47 0.82 -8.53
CA ALA A 65 10.79 2.24 -8.56
C ALA A 65 9.55 3.12 -8.29
N LYS A 66 8.40 2.77 -8.88
CA LYS A 66 7.12 3.47 -8.63
C LYS A 66 6.72 3.39 -7.16
N VAL A 67 6.79 2.19 -6.55
CA VAL A 67 6.53 2.01 -5.12
C VAL A 67 7.49 2.85 -4.28
N ALA A 68 8.79 2.83 -4.60
CA ALA A 68 9.78 3.62 -3.90
C ALA A 68 9.54 5.13 -4.00
N MET A 69 8.99 5.63 -5.10
CA MET A 69 8.62 7.05 -5.25
C MET A 69 7.34 7.41 -4.48
N ARG A 70 6.33 6.53 -4.51
CA ARG A 70 5.05 6.76 -3.84
C ARG A 70 5.19 6.82 -2.31
N HIS A 71 6.08 6.01 -1.75
CA HIS A 71 6.32 5.99 -0.31
C HIS A 71 7.41 7.00 0.07
N GLU A 72 7.00 8.18 0.49
CA GLU A 72 7.94 9.25 0.88
C GLU A 72 8.69 8.96 2.18
N ARG A 73 8.04 8.24 3.12
CA ARG A 73 8.64 7.87 4.40
C ARG A 73 9.55 6.66 4.22
N ARG A 74 10.83 6.81 4.52
CA ARG A 74 11.85 5.77 4.45
C ARG A 74 12.61 5.68 5.77
N SER A 75 13.13 4.50 6.05
CA SER A 75 14.00 4.30 7.21
C SER A 75 15.33 3.70 6.78
N ASP A 76 16.41 4.24 7.33
CA ASP A 76 17.75 3.69 7.16
C ASP A 76 18.12 2.64 8.23
N THR A 77 17.22 2.42 9.20
CA THR A 77 17.46 1.54 10.34
C THR A 77 16.40 0.44 10.53
N LEU A 78 15.13 0.72 10.23
CA LEU A 78 14.04 -0.23 10.48
C LEU A 78 14.09 -1.41 9.51
N THR A 79 13.88 -2.59 10.07
CA THR A 79 13.67 -3.81 9.30
C THR A 79 12.23 -3.92 8.79
N LEU A 80 11.98 -4.82 7.82
CA LEU A 80 10.62 -5.10 7.34
C LEU A 80 9.69 -5.56 8.48
N VAL A 81 10.19 -6.37 9.42
CA VAL A 81 9.37 -6.82 10.57
C VAL A 81 8.90 -5.64 11.41
N GLN A 82 9.76 -4.66 11.66
CA GLN A 82 9.37 -3.45 12.40
C GLN A 82 8.35 -2.60 11.64
N VAL A 83 8.52 -2.47 10.33
CA VAL A 83 7.53 -1.81 9.47
C VAL A 83 6.19 -2.58 9.47
N MET A 84 6.23 -3.92 9.43
CA MET A 84 5.00 -4.73 9.54
C MET A 84 4.29 -4.55 10.89
N HIS A 85 5.03 -4.28 11.98
CA HIS A 85 4.42 -3.94 13.27
C HIS A 85 3.72 -2.56 13.22
N GLU A 86 4.31 -1.56 12.54
CA GLU A 86 3.63 -0.27 12.30
C GLU A 86 2.33 -0.48 11.50
N ILE A 87 2.41 -1.24 10.40
CA ILE A 87 1.25 -1.57 9.55
C ILE A 87 0.18 -2.32 10.35
N MET A 88 0.57 -3.26 11.22
CA MET A 88 -0.38 -3.99 12.07
C MET A 88 -1.08 -3.08 13.08
N ALA A 89 -0.38 -2.09 13.64
CA ALA A 89 -1.00 -1.11 14.53
C ALA A 89 -2.06 -0.28 13.79
N GLU A 90 -1.77 0.16 12.55
CA GLU A 90 -2.76 0.87 11.73
C GLU A 90 -3.93 -0.03 11.34
N HIS A 91 -3.67 -1.28 10.98
CA HIS A 91 -4.72 -2.26 10.68
C HIS A 91 -5.68 -2.45 11.87
N GLN A 92 -5.15 -2.62 13.08
CA GLN A 92 -5.97 -2.74 14.29
C GLN A 92 -6.76 -1.46 14.57
N MET A 93 -6.15 -0.29 14.35
CA MET A 93 -6.81 1.00 14.52
C MET A 93 -7.98 1.17 13.55
N ILE A 94 -7.82 0.78 12.28
CA ILE A 94 -8.90 0.78 11.28
C ILE A 94 -10.06 -0.09 11.77
N GLY A 95 -9.79 -1.33 12.18
CA GLY A 95 -10.83 -2.24 12.68
C GLY A 95 -11.58 -1.69 13.90
N THR A 96 -10.84 -1.10 14.85
CA THR A 96 -11.44 -0.44 16.03
C THR A 96 -12.30 0.75 15.62
N ALA A 97 -11.81 1.60 14.70
CA ALA A 97 -12.53 2.78 14.24
C ALA A 97 -13.84 2.42 13.51
N ILE A 98 -13.80 1.39 12.66
CA ILE A 98 -14.99 0.86 11.99
C ILE A 98 -16.00 0.35 13.02
N ALA A 99 -15.57 -0.46 13.98
CA ALA A 99 -16.43 -1.04 15.00
C ALA A 99 -17.07 0.00 15.94
N THR A 100 -16.45 1.18 16.08
CA THR A 100 -16.93 2.28 16.92
C THR A 100 -17.54 3.45 16.13
N ASP A 101 -17.81 3.25 14.84
CA ASP A 101 -18.38 4.26 13.93
C ASP A 101 -17.59 5.59 13.92
N ASN A 102 -16.27 5.49 13.96
CA ASN A 102 -15.35 6.62 13.98
C ASN A 102 -14.71 6.83 12.61
N GLY A 103 -15.43 7.47 11.69
CA GLY A 103 -14.98 7.72 10.31
C GLY A 103 -13.64 8.47 10.20
N PRO A 104 -13.44 9.59 10.90
CA PRO A 104 -12.16 10.31 10.87
C PRO A 104 -10.96 9.45 11.28
N MET A 105 -11.09 8.64 12.33
CA MET A 105 -10.04 7.75 12.80
C MET A 105 -9.76 6.62 11.79
N ALA A 106 -10.82 6.05 11.19
CA ALA A 106 -10.69 5.02 10.17
C ALA A 106 -9.96 5.55 8.93
N ALA A 107 -10.34 6.73 8.44
CA ALA A 107 -9.75 7.35 7.26
C ALA A 107 -8.27 7.68 7.48
N ASP A 108 -7.91 8.25 8.62
CA ASP A 108 -6.54 8.62 8.94
C ASP A 108 -5.64 7.39 9.09
N ALA A 109 -6.06 6.35 9.82
CA ALA A 109 -5.31 5.12 9.97
C ALA A 109 -5.15 4.38 8.62
N ALA A 110 -6.20 4.36 7.79
CA ALA A 110 -6.15 3.74 6.48
C ALA A 110 -5.16 4.44 5.54
N ARG A 111 -5.08 5.77 5.56
CA ARG A 111 -4.06 6.52 4.80
C ARG A 111 -2.65 6.25 5.32
N ARG A 112 -2.44 6.20 6.63
CA ARG A 112 -1.12 5.86 7.19
C ARG A 112 -0.68 4.46 6.78
N LEU A 113 -1.60 3.50 6.69
CA LEU A 113 -1.33 2.17 6.17
C LEU A 113 -0.98 2.21 4.68
N ALA A 114 -1.79 2.88 3.85
CA ALA A 114 -1.57 2.96 2.40
C ALA A 114 -0.23 3.65 2.04
N PHE A 115 0.23 4.57 2.87
CA PHE A 115 1.50 5.28 2.71
C PHE A 115 2.49 4.92 3.84
N HIS A 116 2.55 3.65 4.17
CA HIS A 116 3.44 3.16 5.21
C HIS A 116 4.91 3.46 4.91
N ARG A 117 5.75 3.30 5.90
CA ARG A 117 7.20 3.50 5.76
C ARG A 117 7.82 2.35 4.97
N LEU A 118 8.83 2.66 4.14
CA LEU A 118 9.69 1.63 3.56
C LEU A 118 10.83 1.27 4.53
N PRO A 119 11.14 -0.03 4.68
CA PRO A 119 12.27 -0.48 5.51
C PRO A 119 13.60 -0.17 4.85
N ARG A 120 14.68 -0.32 5.61
CA ARG A 120 16.06 -0.19 5.12
C ARG A 120 16.31 -1.13 3.93
N GLY A 121 16.75 -0.57 2.81
CA GLY A 121 17.02 -1.33 1.59
C GLY A 121 15.77 -1.75 0.80
N GLY A 122 14.57 -1.27 1.20
CA GLY A 122 13.31 -1.69 0.58
C GLY A 122 12.88 -3.10 1.00
N MET A 123 12.06 -3.75 0.19
CA MET A 123 11.50 -5.07 0.51
C MET A 123 12.45 -6.23 0.17
N LEU A 124 13.21 -6.12 -0.92
CA LEU A 124 13.96 -7.26 -1.47
C LEU A 124 14.92 -7.95 -0.47
N PRO A 125 15.65 -7.23 0.43
CA PRO A 125 16.55 -7.85 1.39
C PRO A 125 15.88 -8.79 2.40
N TYR A 126 14.55 -8.71 2.51
CA TYR A 126 13.77 -9.47 3.50
C TYR A 126 13.00 -10.64 2.91
N LEU A 127 13.07 -10.81 1.59
CA LEU A 127 12.48 -11.95 0.91
C LEU A 127 13.45 -13.14 0.89
N PRO A 128 12.95 -14.38 0.89
CA PRO A 128 13.78 -15.53 0.56
C PRO A 128 14.44 -15.32 -0.79
N LEU A 129 15.75 -15.61 -0.90
CA LEU A 129 16.55 -15.31 -2.08
C LEU A 129 16.02 -16.01 -3.35
N GLU A 130 15.45 -17.20 -3.20
CA GLU A 130 14.78 -17.96 -4.27
C GLU A 130 13.48 -17.28 -4.75
N LYS A 131 12.89 -16.38 -3.95
CA LYS A 131 11.71 -15.61 -4.33
C LYS A 131 12.05 -14.30 -5.04
N VAL A 132 13.31 -13.91 -5.08
CA VAL A 132 13.74 -12.71 -5.83
C VAL A 132 13.94 -13.08 -7.30
N THR A 133 12.83 -13.27 -8.00
CA THR A 133 12.75 -13.57 -9.43
C THR A 133 11.62 -12.78 -10.07
N THR A 134 11.70 -12.51 -11.37
CA THR A 134 10.64 -11.82 -12.12
C THR A 134 9.28 -12.51 -11.93
N GLU A 135 9.26 -13.84 -12.04
CA GLU A 135 8.04 -14.64 -11.90
C GLU A 135 7.43 -14.48 -10.49
N SER A 136 8.23 -14.68 -9.45
CA SER A 136 7.74 -14.59 -8.07
C SER A 136 7.29 -13.18 -7.70
N LEU A 137 7.93 -12.14 -8.23
CA LEU A 137 7.60 -10.75 -7.94
C LEU A 137 6.48 -10.20 -8.84
N SER A 138 6.07 -10.92 -9.88
CA SER A 138 4.98 -10.48 -10.78
C SER A 138 3.61 -10.32 -10.10
N VAL A 139 3.43 -10.89 -8.92
CA VAL A 139 2.22 -10.76 -8.10
C VAL A 139 2.14 -9.45 -7.30
N LEU A 140 3.27 -8.72 -7.14
CA LEU A 140 3.33 -7.53 -6.30
C LEU A 140 2.36 -6.42 -6.71
N PRO A 141 2.15 -6.10 -8.01
CA PRO A 141 1.19 -5.08 -8.39
C PRO A 141 -0.24 -5.39 -7.94
N SER A 142 -0.67 -6.65 -8.01
CA SER A 142 -2.00 -7.06 -7.54
C SER A 142 -2.10 -7.04 -6.02
N MET A 143 -1.02 -7.35 -5.32
CA MET A 143 -0.95 -7.28 -3.85
C MET A 143 -0.96 -5.82 -3.35
N GLU A 144 -0.29 -4.89 -4.04
CA GLU A 144 -0.39 -3.45 -3.76
C GLU A 144 -1.85 -2.98 -3.86
N ILE A 145 -2.54 -3.33 -4.94
CA ILE A 145 -3.95 -2.97 -5.13
C ILE A 145 -4.82 -3.58 -4.02
N ALA A 146 -4.59 -4.84 -3.67
CA ALA A 146 -5.38 -5.53 -2.64
C ALA A 146 -5.18 -4.95 -1.23
N VAL A 147 -4.00 -4.46 -0.90
CA VAL A 147 -3.69 -3.92 0.43
C VAL A 147 -3.82 -2.40 0.44
N GLU A 148 -2.94 -1.69 -0.25
CA GLU A 148 -2.90 -0.23 -0.22
C GLU A 148 -4.09 0.40 -0.95
N GLY A 149 -4.51 -0.21 -2.08
CA GLY A 149 -5.71 0.22 -2.80
C GLY A 149 -6.98 0.05 -1.97
N SER A 150 -7.11 -1.05 -1.23
CA SER A 150 -8.25 -1.26 -0.32
C SER A 150 -8.18 -0.30 0.88
N ALA A 151 -7.00 -0.02 1.42
CA ALA A 151 -6.84 0.98 2.48
C ALA A 151 -7.30 2.37 2.02
N MET A 152 -6.99 2.77 0.79
CA MET A 152 -7.49 4.05 0.24
C MET A 152 -9.01 4.06 0.10
N LYS A 153 -9.63 2.94 -0.33
CA LYS A 153 -11.09 2.81 -0.39
C LYS A 153 -11.75 2.86 0.99
N ILE A 154 -11.09 2.29 2.02
CA ILE A 154 -11.54 2.45 3.42
C ILE A 154 -11.56 3.93 3.79
N ALA A 155 -10.48 4.68 3.49
CA ALA A 155 -10.40 6.09 3.81
C ALA A 155 -11.51 6.89 3.11
N GLU A 156 -11.75 6.65 1.82
CA GLU A 156 -12.80 7.32 1.05
C GLU A 156 -14.21 7.00 1.55
N ALA A 157 -14.49 5.74 1.90
CA ALA A 157 -15.79 5.31 2.44
C ALA A 157 -16.03 5.94 3.82
N ALA A 158 -15.03 5.90 4.70
CA ALA A 158 -15.09 6.44 6.04
C ALA A 158 -15.31 7.98 6.05
N GLU A 159 -14.70 8.71 5.13
CA GLU A 159 -14.92 10.16 4.96
C GLU A 159 -16.34 10.50 4.50
N LYS A 160 -16.98 9.59 3.77
CA LYS A 160 -18.39 9.72 3.36
C LYS A 160 -19.38 9.26 4.43
N GLY A 161 -18.89 8.73 5.57
CA GLY A 161 -19.70 8.12 6.62
C GLY A 161 -20.26 6.74 6.26
N ASP A 162 -19.79 6.13 5.16
CA ASP A 162 -20.18 4.78 4.75
C ASP A 162 -19.30 3.73 5.44
N MET A 163 -19.56 3.50 6.72
CA MET A 163 -18.80 2.55 7.52
C MET A 163 -19.06 1.10 7.13
N ALA A 164 -20.19 0.80 6.47
CA ALA A 164 -20.45 -0.54 5.93
C ALA A 164 -19.54 -0.85 4.74
N ALA A 165 -19.37 0.09 3.80
CA ALA A 165 -18.39 -0.04 2.71
C ALA A 165 -16.96 -0.08 3.24
N ALA A 166 -16.62 0.74 4.25
CA ALA A 166 -15.32 0.70 4.90
C ALA A 166 -15.01 -0.69 5.49
N ALA A 167 -15.99 -1.32 6.16
CA ALA A 167 -15.86 -2.67 6.72
C ALA A 167 -15.64 -3.73 5.63
N HIS A 168 -16.33 -3.62 4.49
CA HIS A 168 -16.12 -4.51 3.34
C HIS A 168 -14.68 -4.42 2.82
N HIS A 169 -14.20 -3.20 2.57
CA HIS A 169 -12.83 -2.97 2.08
C HIS A 169 -11.75 -3.34 3.12
N TYR A 170 -12.07 -3.28 4.41
CA TYR A 170 -11.20 -3.81 5.47
C TYR A 170 -11.01 -5.32 5.36
N GLY A 171 -12.08 -6.05 5.03
CA GLY A 171 -12.01 -7.48 4.71
C GLY A 171 -11.10 -7.77 3.51
N ASP A 172 -11.27 -7.01 2.40
CA ASP A 172 -10.44 -7.13 1.19
C ASP A 172 -8.97 -6.87 1.50
N MET A 173 -8.68 -5.81 2.24
CA MET A 173 -7.32 -5.47 2.66
C MET A 173 -6.69 -6.57 3.50
N THR A 174 -7.43 -7.14 4.45
CA THR A 174 -6.97 -8.24 5.29
C THR A 174 -6.66 -9.48 4.46
N ALA A 175 -7.51 -9.81 3.49
CA ALA A 175 -7.27 -10.91 2.57
C ALA A 175 -6.00 -10.68 1.73
N GLY A 176 -5.74 -9.44 1.29
CA GLY A 176 -4.51 -9.05 0.62
C GLY A 176 -3.26 -9.27 1.47
N CYS A 177 -3.32 -8.91 2.76
CA CYS A 177 -2.23 -9.17 3.72
C CYS A 177 -1.92 -10.66 3.83
N VAL A 178 -2.96 -11.50 3.96
CA VAL A 178 -2.83 -12.95 4.04
C VAL A 178 -2.19 -13.51 2.76
N ALA A 179 -2.66 -13.09 1.59
CA ALA A 179 -2.14 -13.56 0.29
C ALA A 179 -0.64 -13.24 0.14
N CYS A 180 -0.21 -12.00 0.50
CA CYS A 180 1.19 -11.62 0.47
C CYS A 180 2.05 -12.49 1.41
N HIS A 181 1.60 -12.70 2.64
CA HIS A 181 2.31 -13.53 3.61
C HIS A 181 2.38 -15.00 3.19
N MET A 182 1.32 -15.56 2.59
CA MET A 182 1.34 -16.93 2.05
C MET A 182 2.35 -17.08 0.92
N HIS A 183 2.48 -16.06 0.06
CA HIS A 183 3.38 -16.12 -1.10
C HIS A 183 4.85 -15.96 -0.71
N PHE A 184 5.17 -14.99 0.17
CA PHE A 184 6.55 -14.62 0.48
C PHE A 184 7.07 -15.15 1.81
N ARG A 185 6.23 -15.28 2.81
CA ARG A 185 6.64 -15.66 4.15
C ARG A 185 6.69 -17.17 4.38
N GLY A 186 6.01 -17.95 3.57
CA GLY A 186 5.87 -19.39 3.74
C GLY A 186 4.88 -19.75 4.86
N GLN A 187 5.24 -20.70 5.74
CA GLN A 187 4.32 -21.15 6.78
C GLN A 187 4.01 -20.04 7.80
N PRO A 188 2.76 -19.92 8.29
CA PRO A 188 2.38 -18.95 9.31
C PRO A 188 3.28 -19.02 10.54
N GLY A 189 3.74 -17.86 11.01
CA GLY A 189 4.60 -17.76 12.19
C GLY A 189 6.06 -18.16 12.00
N ALA A 190 6.45 -18.70 10.83
CA ALA A 190 7.85 -18.98 10.53
C ALA A 190 8.52 -17.75 9.89
N SER A 191 9.50 -17.16 10.55
CA SER A 191 10.42 -16.22 9.91
C SER A 191 11.56 -17.02 9.28
N ALA A 192 11.91 -16.70 8.03
CA ALA A 192 13.09 -17.29 7.38
C ALA A 192 14.39 -17.01 8.16
N TYR A 193 14.37 -16.00 9.01
CA TYR A 193 15.51 -15.55 9.81
C TYR A 193 15.46 -15.97 11.30
N MET A 194 14.38 -16.63 11.72
CA MET A 194 14.36 -17.25 13.06
C MET A 194 14.84 -18.69 12.97
N PRO A 195 15.87 -19.08 13.76
CA PRO A 195 16.23 -20.47 13.85
C PRO A 195 15.02 -21.27 14.35
N ARG A 196 14.66 -22.33 13.63
CA ARG A 196 13.61 -23.25 14.09
C ARG A 196 14.01 -23.76 15.46
N LEU A 197 13.17 -23.55 16.47
CA LEU A 197 13.35 -24.20 17.75
C LEU A 197 13.40 -25.70 17.47
N LYS A 198 14.55 -26.32 17.81
CA LYS A 198 14.65 -27.79 17.77
C LYS A 198 13.62 -28.34 18.74
N LYS A 199 12.69 -29.18 18.22
CA LYS A 199 11.80 -29.96 19.07
C LYS A 199 12.57 -30.92 19.93
#